data_34bba3f7e037ab2dc21f6587a0d1b4e7
#
_entry.id   34bba3f7e037ab2dc21f6587a0d1b4e7
#
_cell.length_a   1.000
_cell.length_b   1.000
_cell.length_c   1.000
_cell.angle_alpha   90.00
_cell.angle_beta   90.00
_cell.angle_gamma   90.00
#
_symmetry.space_group_name_H-M   'P 1'
#
loop_
_entity.id
_entity.type
_entity.pdbx_description
1 polymer ?
#
loop_
_entity_poly.entity_id
_entity_poly.type
_entity_poly.pdbx_seq_one_letter_code
_entity_poly.pdbx_strand_id
1 'polypeptide(L)'
;VKARLLGGIAALLLAVVGTVLLVTYVQGADKRAQQGLEPVNVLVVKERIPAGTKSEDLGNKVKTETLPQSAVAEGTVSALSDQKGKVTSVDLQPGEQLLGVKLVNPNELVPGTVPVPEGLQETTFVLAPERILGGRIEAGDTVTVFASFKLDDAVPAGAGLPASMTGWKDFTELLYHDVLVTAVQQAAPDAEKSAGNEKGVALPNGSAYVTVALSDANAAKMVFGAEFGTLWLSKQTDKTTKSDPPTTNFGGLVQ
;
A
#
# COMPACT_ATOMS: atom_id res chain seq x y z
N VAL A 1 60.99 0.94 -59.30
CA VAL A 1 61.38 0.61 -57.93
C VAL A 1 60.58 1.44 -56.94
N LYS A 2 60.44 2.77 -57.14
CA LYS A 2 59.78 3.67 -56.24
C LYS A 2 58.24 3.36 -55.96
N ALA A 3 57.53 2.96 -57.05
CA ALA A 3 56.10 2.62 -56.94
C ALA A 3 55.87 1.33 -56.13
N ARG A 4 56.76 0.35 -56.23
CA ARG A 4 56.66 -0.89 -55.45
C ARG A 4 56.96 -0.67 -53.96
N LEU A 5 57.88 0.25 -53.66
CA LEU A 5 58.18 0.63 -52.27
C LEU A 5 57.03 1.40 -51.63
N LEU A 6 56.37 2.32 -52.33
CA LEU A 6 55.23 3.05 -51.89
C LEU A 6 54.03 2.10 -51.62
N GLY A 7 53.80 1.12 -52.50
CA GLY A 7 52.75 0.12 -52.28
C GLY A 7 53.01 -0.75 -51.07
N GLY A 8 54.27 -1.13 -50.83
CA GLY A 8 54.63 -1.88 -49.60
C GLY A 8 54.43 -1.08 -48.31
N ILE A 9 54.77 0.21 -48.29
CA ILE A 9 54.55 1.08 -47.16
C ILE A 9 53.06 1.28 -46.92
N ALA A 10 52.26 1.50 -47.96
CA ALA A 10 50.82 1.64 -47.88
C ALA A 10 50.14 0.36 -47.30
N ALA A 11 50.60 -0.82 -47.82
CA ALA A 11 50.10 -2.09 -47.30
C ALA A 11 50.46 -2.30 -45.79
N LEU A 12 51.66 -1.93 -45.39
CA LEU A 12 52.08 -2.00 -43.98
C LEU A 12 51.25 -1.08 -43.09
N LEU A 13 51.01 0.16 -43.52
CA LEU A 13 50.17 1.11 -42.79
C LEU A 13 48.73 0.60 -42.64
N LEU A 14 48.14 0.06 -43.71
CA LEU A 14 46.81 -0.54 -43.66
C LEU A 14 46.76 -1.75 -42.74
N ALA A 15 47.80 -2.59 -42.71
CA ALA A 15 47.90 -3.73 -41.80
C ALA A 15 47.98 -3.28 -40.36
N VAL A 16 48.75 -2.23 -40.04
CA VAL A 16 48.84 -1.66 -38.69
C VAL A 16 47.50 -1.07 -38.27
N VAL A 17 46.86 -0.26 -39.12
CA VAL A 17 45.53 0.31 -38.83
C VAL A 17 44.48 -0.79 -38.63
N GLY A 18 44.47 -1.80 -39.48
CA GLY A 18 43.57 -2.96 -39.37
C GLY A 18 43.78 -3.72 -38.03
N THR A 19 45.03 -3.92 -37.66
CA THR A 19 45.36 -4.57 -36.38
C THR A 19 44.91 -3.75 -35.19
N VAL A 20 45.15 -2.43 -35.18
CA VAL A 20 44.70 -1.53 -34.11
C VAL A 20 43.17 -1.53 -34.01
N LEU A 21 42.45 -1.46 -35.12
CA LEU A 21 40.99 -1.53 -35.15
C LEU A 21 40.48 -2.87 -34.65
N LEU A 22 41.12 -3.97 -35.00
CA LEU A 22 40.75 -5.31 -34.50
C LEU A 22 40.95 -5.41 -32.98
N VAL A 23 42.10 -4.96 -32.48
CA VAL A 23 42.40 -4.98 -31.05
C VAL A 23 41.40 -4.12 -30.24
N THR A 24 41.09 -2.90 -30.72
CA THR A 24 40.11 -2.04 -30.05
C THR A 24 38.71 -2.62 -30.12
N TYR A 25 38.33 -3.27 -31.21
CA TYR A 25 37.05 -3.97 -31.34
C TYR A 25 36.92 -5.13 -30.34
N VAL A 26 37.95 -5.99 -30.25
CA VAL A 26 37.98 -7.14 -29.33
C VAL A 26 37.94 -6.66 -27.87
N GLN A 27 38.78 -5.66 -27.53
CA GLN A 27 38.75 -5.10 -26.18
C GLN A 27 37.40 -4.46 -25.82
N GLY A 28 36.73 -3.83 -26.78
CA GLY A 28 35.39 -3.29 -26.64
C GLY A 28 34.33 -4.39 -26.48
N ALA A 29 34.52 -5.53 -27.16
CA ALA A 29 33.64 -6.70 -27.01
C ALA A 29 33.81 -7.38 -25.64
N ASP A 30 35.07 -7.55 -25.19
CA ASP A 30 35.35 -8.08 -23.83
C ASP A 30 34.80 -7.20 -22.73
N LYS A 31 34.94 -5.88 -22.80
CA LYS A 31 34.34 -4.97 -21.83
C LYS A 31 32.81 -5.08 -21.81
N ARG A 32 32.17 -5.19 -22.96
CA ARG A 32 30.70 -5.39 -23.03
C ARG A 32 30.27 -6.74 -22.49
N ALA A 33 31.05 -7.80 -22.72
CA ALA A 33 30.80 -9.14 -22.21
C ALA A 33 30.96 -9.21 -20.68
N GLN A 34 31.83 -8.36 -20.11
CA GLN A 34 32.04 -8.27 -18.67
C GLN A 34 31.11 -7.28 -17.95
N GLN A 35 30.40 -6.42 -18.70
CA GLN A 35 29.41 -5.51 -18.10
C GLN A 35 28.30 -6.31 -17.44
N GLY A 36 28.12 -6.09 -16.13
CA GLY A 36 27.12 -6.78 -15.33
C GLY A 36 27.55 -8.15 -14.79
N LEU A 37 28.79 -8.61 -15.02
CA LEU A 37 29.36 -9.81 -14.41
C LEU A 37 30.09 -9.51 -13.11
N GLU A 38 30.18 -8.25 -12.69
CA GLU A 38 30.80 -7.89 -11.42
C GLU A 38 30.08 -8.61 -10.27
N PRO A 39 30.82 -9.34 -9.40
CA PRO A 39 30.23 -10.10 -8.31
C PRO A 39 29.73 -9.14 -7.22
N VAL A 40 28.46 -9.26 -6.88
CA VAL A 40 27.80 -8.49 -5.81
C VAL A 40 27.30 -9.46 -4.73
N ASN A 41 27.59 -9.15 -3.48
CA ASN A 41 27.08 -9.91 -2.36
C ASN A 41 25.69 -9.43 -1.97
N VAL A 42 24.72 -10.33 -1.95
CA VAL A 42 23.33 -10.06 -1.62
C VAL A 42 22.83 -11.05 -0.56
N LEU A 43 21.85 -10.64 0.22
CA LEU A 43 21.18 -11.53 1.15
C LEU A 43 20.05 -12.29 0.46
N VAL A 44 20.08 -13.61 0.56
CA VAL A 44 19.08 -14.52 0.00
C VAL A 44 18.42 -15.31 1.12
N VAL A 45 17.11 -15.44 1.05
CA VAL A 45 16.31 -16.18 2.04
C VAL A 45 16.60 -17.67 1.96
N LYS A 46 16.91 -18.31 3.11
CA LYS A 46 17.18 -19.76 3.22
C LYS A 46 15.93 -20.59 3.49
N GLU A 47 15.05 -20.05 4.33
CA GLU A 47 13.82 -20.70 4.78
C GLU A 47 12.69 -19.67 4.78
N ARG A 48 11.43 -20.13 4.77
CA ARG A 48 10.27 -19.22 4.83
C ARG A 48 10.36 -18.32 6.06
N ILE A 49 10.21 -17.02 5.84
CA ILE A 49 10.20 -16.00 6.88
C ILE A 49 8.80 -15.39 6.90
N PRO A 50 8.04 -15.54 7.99
CA PRO A 50 6.71 -14.91 8.11
C PRO A 50 6.80 -13.38 8.14
N ALA A 51 5.75 -12.71 7.67
CA ALA A 51 5.56 -11.29 7.88
C ALA A 51 5.64 -10.93 9.38
N GLY A 52 6.14 -9.73 9.69
CA GLY A 52 6.33 -9.29 11.07
C GLY A 52 7.60 -9.80 11.76
N THR A 53 8.44 -10.58 11.07
CA THR A 53 9.71 -11.04 11.63
C THR A 53 10.70 -9.89 11.72
N LYS A 54 11.30 -9.68 12.91
CA LYS A 54 12.28 -8.60 13.13
C LYS A 54 13.56 -8.82 12.34
N SER A 55 14.17 -7.76 11.87
CA SER A 55 15.45 -7.81 11.12
C SER A 55 16.57 -8.45 11.91
N GLU A 56 16.59 -8.30 13.24
CA GLU A 56 17.55 -8.89 14.14
C GLU A 56 17.45 -10.43 14.17
N ASP A 57 16.26 -10.98 13.94
CA ASP A 57 15.98 -12.42 13.94
C ASP A 57 16.22 -13.08 12.57
N LEU A 58 16.58 -12.28 11.54
CA LEU A 58 16.81 -12.78 10.17
C LEU A 58 18.18 -13.42 9.99
N GLY A 59 19.14 -13.20 10.89
CA GLY A 59 20.54 -13.59 10.71
C GLY A 59 20.75 -15.06 10.32
N ASN A 60 19.99 -15.99 10.93
CA ASN A 60 20.05 -17.42 10.64
C ASN A 60 19.16 -17.85 9.46
N LYS A 61 18.23 -17.02 9.05
CA LYS A 61 17.22 -17.30 8.02
C LYS A 61 17.60 -16.81 6.64
N VAL A 62 18.66 -16.03 6.55
CA VAL A 62 19.22 -15.53 5.29
C VAL A 62 20.67 -16.02 5.14
N LYS A 63 21.16 -16.06 3.92
CA LYS A 63 22.56 -16.34 3.58
C LYS A 63 23.07 -15.24 2.66
N THR A 64 24.38 -14.95 2.74
CA THR A 64 25.03 -14.13 1.73
C THR A 64 25.31 -15.00 0.51
N GLU A 65 24.91 -14.53 -0.66
CA GLU A 65 25.18 -15.18 -1.93
C GLU A 65 25.81 -14.16 -2.88
N THR A 66 26.82 -14.59 -3.62
CA THR A 66 27.51 -13.75 -4.60
C THR A 66 26.85 -13.95 -5.96
N LEU A 67 26.23 -12.93 -6.49
CA LEU A 67 25.55 -12.94 -7.79
C LEU A 67 26.19 -11.94 -8.75
N PRO A 68 26.14 -12.20 -10.07
CA PRO A 68 26.48 -11.18 -11.06
C PRO A 68 25.55 -9.97 -10.90
N GLN A 69 26.07 -8.76 -11.05
CA GLN A 69 25.29 -7.53 -10.89
C GLN A 69 24.03 -7.52 -11.77
N SER A 70 24.09 -8.13 -12.96
CA SER A 70 22.93 -8.28 -13.86
C SER A 70 21.80 -9.16 -13.30
N ALA A 71 22.08 -10.00 -12.29
CA ALA A 71 21.11 -10.87 -11.63
C ALA A 71 20.63 -10.30 -10.29
N VAL A 72 21.16 -9.15 -9.85
CA VAL A 72 20.78 -8.50 -8.59
C VAL A 72 19.57 -7.63 -8.82
N ALA A 73 18.50 -7.88 -8.06
CA ALA A 73 17.30 -7.05 -8.10
C ALA A 73 17.58 -5.67 -7.50
N GLU A 74 16.93 -4.64 -8.05
CA GLU A 74 17.05 -3.28 -7.53
C GLU A 74 16.55 -3.21 -6.08
N GLY A 75 17.29 -2.52 -5.22
CA GLY A 75 16.97 -2.38 -3.81
C GLY A 75 17.28 -3.62 -2.95
N THR A 76 18.08 -4.57 -3.46
CA THR A 76 18.53 -5.72 -2.68
C THR A 76 19.42 -5.30 -1.51
N VAL A 77 19.20 -5.93 -0.35
CA VAL A 77 19.94 -5.68 0.90
C VAL A 77 21.23 -6.52 0.91
N SER A 78 22.36 -5.86 1.15
CA SER A 78 23.67 -6.52 1.28
C SER A 78 24.04 -6.84 2.72
N ALA A 79 23.50 -6.09 3.71
CA ALA A 79 23.77 -6.28 5.13
C ALA A 79 22.53 -5.98 5.97
N LEU A 80 22.28 -6.81 6.99
CA LEU A 80 21.17 -6.59 7.94
C LEU A 80 21.42 -5.42 8.90
N SER A 81 22.68 -5.02 9.06
CA SER A 81 23.05 -3.87 9.92
C SER A 81 22.30 -2.59 9.61
N ASP A 82 22.00 -2.38 8.32
CA ASP A 82 21.36 -1.18 7.79
C ASP A 82 19.81 -1.22 7.92
N GLN A 83 19.28 -2.35 8.38
CA GLN A 83 17.85 -2.61 8.50
C GLN A 83 17.40 -2.78 9.97
N LYS A 84 18.23 -2.37 10.93
CA LYS A 84 17.89 -2.50 12.36
C LYS A 84 16.57 -1.85 12.72
N GLY A 85 15.81 -2.53 13.57
CA GLY A 85 14.50 -2.06 14.05
C GLY A 85 13.37 -2.25 13.04
N LYS A 86 13.65 -2.76 11.83
CA LYS A 86 12.62 -3.06 10.84
C LYS A 86 12.12 -4.49 10.97
N VAL A 87 10.98 -4.74 10.34
CA VAL A 87 10.32 -6.05 10.29
C VAL A 87 9.94 -6.37 8.84
N THR A 88 9.78 -7.66 8.52
CA THR A 88 9.33 -8.09 7.20
C THR A 88 7.87 -7.67 6.97
N SER A 89 7.57 -7.00 5.87
CA SER A 89 6.20 -6.55 5.51
C SER A 89 5.33 -7.67 4.96
N VAL A 90 5.94 -8.71 4.41
CA VAL A 90 5.27 -9.86 3.79
C VAL A 90 6.02 -11.13 4.11
N ASP A 91 5.38 -12.28 3.88
CA ASP A 91 6.05 -13.57 3.91
C ASP A 91 7.14 -13.65 2.82
N LEU A 92 8.35 -14.06 3.20
CA LEU A 92 9.46 -14.25 2.27
C LEU A 92 9.67 -15.73 2.01
N GLN A 93 9.93 -16.08 0.75
CA GLN A 93 10.10 -17.47 0.34
C GLN A 93 11.59 -17.85 0.17
N PRO A 94 11.96 -19.12 0.40
CA PRO A 94 13.32 -19.58 0.16
C PRO A 94 13.80 -19.33 -1.27
N GLY A 95 15.04 -18.86 -1.43
CA GLY A 95 15.64 -18.50 -2.70
C GLY A 95 15.36 -17.06 -3.15
N GLU A 96 14.56 -16.32 -2.42
CA GLU A 96 14.22 -14.91 -2.73
C GLU A 96 15.35 -13.98 -2.26
N GLN A 97 15.69 -12.97 -3.09
CA GLN A 97 16.62 -11.91 -2.67
C GLN A 97 15.91 -10.99 -1.67
N LEU A 98 16.57 -10.66 -0.57
CA LEU A 98 16.03 -9.76 0.44
C LEU A 98 16.04 -8.33 -0.08
N LEU A 99 14.87 -7.77 -0.32
CA LEU A 99 14.69 -6.39 -0.80
C LEU A 99 14.41 -5.43 0.37
N GLY A 100 15.01 -4.25 0.33
CA GLY A 100 14.81 -3.21 1.35
C GLY A 100 13.35 -2.75 1.46
N VAL A 101 12.60 -2.73 0.35
CA VAL A 101 11.17 -2.38 0.32
C VAL A 101 10.28 -3.39 1.09
N LYS A 102 10.78 -4.60 1.34
CA LYS A 102 10.08 -5.62 2.14
C LYS A 102 10.39 -5.54 3.63
N LEU A 103 11.22 -4.60 4.04
CA LEU A 103 11.59 -4.33 5.42
C LEU A 103 11.08 -2.94 5.80
N VAL A 104 10.08 -2.89 6.68
CA VAL A 104 9.37 -1.67 7.08
C VAL A 104 9.49 -1.46 8.59
N ASN A 105 9.19 -0.26 9.07
CA ASN A 105 9.12 -0.03 10.50
C ASN A 105 7.94 -0.80 11.11
N PRO A 106 8.06 -1.30 12.36
CA PRO A 106 6.98 -2.05 13.02
C PRO A 106 5.64 -1.32 13.04
N ASN A 107 5.67 0.01 13.11
CA ASN A 107 4.45 0.85 13.11
C ASN A 107 3.76 0.90 11.73
N GLU A 108 4.49 0.54 10.67
CA GLU A 108 3.97 0.42 9.30
C GLU A 108 3.44 -0.98 9.01
N LEU A 109 3.68 -1.91 9.94
CA LEU A 109 3.32 -3.32 9.81
C LEU A 109 2.13 -3.68 10.68
N VAL A 110 0.99 -3.14 10.34
CA VAL A 110 -0.27 -3.79 10.72
C VAL A 110 -0.70 -4.59 9.49
N PRO A 111 -0.74 -5.94 9.54
CA PRO A 111 -1.16 -6.73 8.39
C PRO A 111 -2.50 -6.25 7.87
N GLY A 112 -2.58 -5.96 6.58
CA GLY A 112 -3.80 -5.44 5.98
C GLY A 112 -4.02 -3.94 6.17
N THR A 113 -2.96 -3.14 6.41
CA THR A 113 -3.05 -1.68 6.41
C THR A 113 -2.37 -1.06 5.19
N VAL A 114 -2.83 0.12 4.82
CA VAL A 114 -2.25 0.96 3.77
C VAL A 114 -1.71 2.24 4.41
N PRO A 115 -0.53 2.74 3.99
CA PRO A 115 0.02 3.97 4.52
C PRO A 115 -0.94 5.15 4.38
N VAL A 116 -0.97 5.98 5.41
CA VAL A 116 -1.78 7.21 5.40
C VAL A 116 -1.12 8.24 4.48
N PRO A 117 -1.85 8.80 3.50
CA PRO A 117 -1.34 9.87 2.67
C PRO A 117 -0.94 11.11 3.50
N GLU A 118 0.07 11.84 3.03
CA GLU A 118 0.55 13.06 3.69
C GLU A 118 -0.59 14.08 3.87
N GLY A 119 -0.68 14.69 5.05
CA GLY A 119 -1.71 15.66 5.39
C GLY A 119 -3.06 15.09 5.79
N LEU A 120 -3.20 13.76 5.84
CA LEU A 120 -4.39 13.08 6.34
C LEU A 120 -4.12 12.41 7.68
N GLN A 121 -5.18 12.13 8.42
CA GLN A 121 -5.16 11.42 9.70
C GLN A 121 -6.13 10.24 9.67
N GLU A 122 -5.88 9.25 10.50
CA GLU A 122 -6.73 8.07 10.62
C GLU A 122 -7.86 8.26 11.63
N THR A 123 -9.03 7.82 11.24
CA THR A 123 -10.19 7.73 12.13
C THR A 123 -10.85 6.38 11.96
N THR A 124 -11.15 5.70 13.08
CA THR A 124 -11.71 4.34 13.08
C THR A 124 -13.15 4.35 13.54
N PHE A 125 -14.00 3.61 12.83
CA PHE A 125 -15.42 3.44 13.14
C PHE A 125 -15.77 1.96 13.22
N VAL A 126 -16.73 1.61 14.09
CA VAL A 126 -17.33 0.29 14.15
C VAL A 126 -18.56 0.28 13.24
N LEU A 127 -18.54 -0.58 12.22
CA LEU A 127 -19.63 -0.66 11.26
C LEU A 127 -20.18 -2.10 11.16
N ALA A 128 -21.49 -2.21 11.08
CA ALA A 128 -22.17 -3.47 10.88
C ALA A 128 -21.94 -4.01 9.44
N PRO A 129 -22.04 -5.33 9.21
CA PRO A 129 -21.69 -5.94 7.93
C PRO A 129 -22.44 -5.37 6.73
N GLU A 130 -23.72 -5.06 6.88
CA GLU A 130 -24.56 -4.49 5.83
C GLU A 130 -24.07 -3.10 5.37
N ARG A 131 -23.33 -2.37 6.24
CA ARG A 131 -22.83 -1.04 5.98
C ARG A 131 -21.44 -1.02 5.33
N ILE A 132 -20.83 -2.19 5.19
CA ILE A 132 -19.49 -2.42 4.63
C ILE A 132 -19.51 -3.49 3.55
N LEU A 133 -20.54 -3.52 2.72
CA LEU A 133 -20.71 -4.47 1.62
C LEU A 133 -20.63 -5.93 2.07
N GLY A 134 -21.16 -6.28 3.24
CA GLY A 134 -21.06 -7.63 3.78
C GLY A 134 -19.63 -8.04 4.14
N GLY A 135 -18.77 -7.09 4.52
CA GLY A 135 -17.38 -7.35 4.89
C GLY A 135 -16.40 -7.44 3.71
N ARG A 136 -16.79 -6.99 2.50
CA ARG A 136 -15.94 -7.02 1.30
C ARG A 136 -15.10 -5.76 1.09
N ILE A 137 -15.15 -4.81 2.02
CA ILE A 137 -14.24 -3.65 2.02
C ILE A 137 -12.92 -4.09 2.62
N GLU A 138 -11.83 -3.73 1.93
CA GLU A 138 -10.45 -4.05 2.31
C GLU A 138 -9.61 -2.78 2.41
N ALA A 139 -8.48 -2.86 3.10
CA ALA A 139 -7.50 -1.78 3.10
C ALA A 139 -6.98 -1.53 1.68
N GLY A 140 -6.86 -0.27 1.30
CA GLY A 140 -6.53 0.17 -0.06
C GLY A 140 -7.76 0.49 -0.92
N ASP A 141 -8.96 0.12 -0.46
CA ASP A 141 -10.17 0.48 -1.18
C ASP A 141 -10.47 1.97 -1.04
N THR A 142 -11.04 2.53 -2.08
CA THR A 142 -11.63 3.87 -2.05
C THR A 142 -13.13 3.76 -1.92
N VAL A 143 -13.71 4.53 -0.99
CA VAL A 143 -15.14 4.45 -0.68
C VAL A 143 -15.82 5.82 -0.75
N THR A 144 -17.13 5.78 -1.04
CA THR A 144 -18.05 6.89 -0.80
C THR A 144 -18.68 6.68 0.57
N VAL A 145 -18.78 7.74 1.34
CA VAL A 145 -19.39 7.74 2.67
C VAL A 145 -20.73 8.45 2.64
N PHE A 146 -21.75 7.77 3.14
CA PHE A 146 -23.08 8.33 3.37
C PHE A 146 -23.36 8.36 4.87
N ALA A 147 -24.10 9.37 5.32
CA ALA A 147 -24.63 9.44 6.69
C ALA A 147 -26.15 9.55 6.66
N SER A 148 -26.81 8.74 7.45
CA SER A 148 -28.25 8.79 7.65
C SER A 148 -28.56 9.29 9.05
N PHE A 149 -29.45 10.23 9.20
CA PHE A 149 -29.83 10.87 10.44
C PHE A 149 -31.32 10.71 10.71
N LYS A 150 -31.66 10.58 12.00
CA LYS A 150 -33.01 10.62 12.54
C LYS A 150 -33.16 11.90 13.34
N LEU A 151 -33.95 12.86 12.84
CA LEU A 151 -34.09 14.17 13.47
C LEU A 151 -34.86 14.14 14.80
N ASP A 152 -35.79 13.20 14.94
CA ASP A 152 -36.62 13.11 16.17
C ASP A 152 -35.79 12.78 17.42
N ASP A 153 -34.67 12.08 17.27
CA ASP A 153 -33.83 11.61 18.38
C ASP A 153 -32.56 12.42 18.57
N ALA A 154 -32.07 13.09 17.50
CA ALA A 154 -30.72 13.64 17.46
C ALA A 154 -30.63 15.16 17.53
N VAL A 155 -31.73 15.88 17.33
CA VAL A 155 -31.69 17.35 17.23
C VAL A 155 -32.23 17.97 18.52
N PRO A 156 -31.39 18.64 19.34
CA PRO A 156 -31.84 19.42 20.48
C PRO A 156 -32.83 20.51 20.05
N ALA A 157 -33.88 20.73 20.84
CA ALA A 157 -34.79 21.83 20.65
C ALA A 157 -33.99 23.16 20.56
N GLY A 158 -34.04 23.86 19.41
CA GLY A 158 -33.30 25.10 19.18
C GLY A 158 -32.01 24.93 18.33
N ALA A 159 -31.62 23.72 17.93
CA ALA A 159 -30.61 23.58 16.89
C ALA A 159 -31.14 24.16 15.59
N GLY A 160 -30.45 25.17 15.07
CA GLY A 160 -30.85 25.89 13.86
C GLY A 160 -30.75 25.02 12.60
N LEU A 161 -31.74 24.15 12.38
CA LEU A 161 -31.84 23.44 11.11
C LEU A 161 -32.13 24.43 9.97
N PRO A 162 -31.55 24.23 8.76
CA PRO A 162 -31.92 25.00 7.59
C PRO A 162 -33.42 24.94 7.35
N ALA A 163 -34.02 26.04 6.92
CA ALA A 163 -35.46 26.11 6.63
C ALA A 163 -35.90 25.03 5.62
N SER A 164 -35.02 24.60 4.74
CA SER A 164 -35.24 23.52 3.77
C SER A 164 -35.47 22.15 4.42
N MET A 165 -35.03 21.95 5.67
CA MET A 165 -35.18 20.69 6.42
C MET A 165 -36.36 20.72 7.40
N THR A 166 -37.17 21.79 7.39
CA THR A 166 -38.35 21.89 8.26
C THR A 166 -39.34 20.76 7.98
N GLY A 167 -39.66 19.99 9.00
CA GLY A 167 -40.59 18.86 8.90
C GLY A 167 -39.95 17.54 8.42
N TRP A 168 -38.66 17.50 8.18
CA TRP A 168 -37.97 16.26 7.90
C TRP A 168 -37.81 15.45 9.21
N LYS A 169 -37.98 14.14 9.12
CA LYS A 169 -37.77 13.21 10.22
C LYS A 169 -36.49 12.41 10.04
N ASP A 170 -36.29 11.92 8.83
CA ASP A 170 -35.14 11.09 8.46
C ASP A 170 -34.57 11.60 7.14
N PHE A 171 -33.25 11.59 7.03
CA PHE A 171 -32.57 11.91 5.78
C PHE A 171 -31.25 11.19 5.67
N THR A 172 -30.78 11.02 4.43
CA THR A 172 -29.46 10.51 4.09
C THR A 172 -28.76 11.51 3.20
N GLU A 173 -27.50 11.74 3.51
CA GLU A 173 -26.63 12.65 2.77
C GLU A 173 -25.34 11.95 2.39
N LEU A 174 -24.84 12.23 1.20
CA LEU A 174 -23.50 11.88 0.79
C LEU A 174 -22.54 12.84 1.47
N LEU A 175 -21.63 12.32 2.31
CA LEU A 175 -20.64 13.16 2.98
C LEU A 175 -19.38 13.35 2.12
N TYR A 176 -18.82 12.26 1.61
CA TYR A 176 -17.53 12.29 0.92
C TYR A 176 -17.45 11.23 -0.17
N HIS A 177 -16.77 11.59 -1.24
CA HIS A 177 -16.15 10.67 -2.19
C HIS A 177 -14.67 10.48 -1.87
N ASP A 178 -14.08 9.47 -2.47
CA ASP A 178 -12.62 9.23 -2.49
C ASP A 178 -11.99 9.08 -1.10
N VAL A 179 -12.70 8.48 -0.18
CA VAL A 179 -12.16 8.19 1.14
C VAL A 179 -11.36 6.90 1.08
N LEU A 180 -10.06 6.97 1.38
CA LEU A 180 -9.18 5.82 1.42
C LEU A 180 -9.41 5.03 2.71
N VAL A 181 -9.69 3.75 2.59
CA VAL A 181 -9.70 2.79 3.70
C VAL A 181 -8.26 2.35 3.98
N THR A 182 -7.75 2.66 5.16
CA THR A 182 -6.37 2.32 5.53
C THR A 182 -6.26 1.01 6.28
N ALA A 183 -7.30 0.61 7.02
CA ALA A 183 -7.35 -0.68 7.71
C ALA A 183 -8.78 -1.19 7.84
N VAL A 184 -8.93 -2.52 7.82
CA VAL A 184 -10.19 -3.20 8.17
C VAL A 184 -9.87 -4.37 9.09
N GLN A 185 -10.46 -4.36 10.29
CA GLN A 185 -10.33 -5.45 11.25
C GLN A 185 -11.72 -6.03 11.52
N GLN A 186 -11.98 -7.22 11.02
CA GLN A 186 -13.25 -7.93 11.25
C GLN A 186 -13.24 -8.62 12.60
N ALA A 187 -14.42 -8.69 13.25
CA ALA A 187 -14.60 -9.54 14.42
C ALA A 187 -14.43 -11.01 14.02
N ALA A 188 -13.61 -11.75 14.76
CA ALA A 188 -13.49 -13.19 14.55
C ALA A 188 -14.84 -13.86 14.83
N PRO A 189 -15.26 -14.85 14.00
CA PRO A 189 -16.56 -15.53 14.15
C PRO A 189 -16.77 -16.20 15.52
N ASP A 190 -15.70 -16.48 16.27
CA ASP A 190 -15.70 -17.22 17.54
C ASP A 190 -15.25 -16.38 18.75
N ALA A 191 -15.36 -15.06 18.70
CA ALA A 191 -14.92 -14.17 19.81
C ALA A 191 -15.68 -14.39 21.13
N GLU A 192 -16.75 -15.16 21.17
CA GLU A 192 -17.47 -15.51 22.41
C GLU A 192 -16.74 -16.52 23.32
N LYS A 193 -15.66 -17.18 22.84
CA LYS A 193 -14.95 -18.22 23.61
C LYS A 193 -13.55 -17.86 24.11
N SER A 194 -13.02 -16.71 23.74
CA SER A 194 -11.69 -16.26 24.20
C SER A 194 -11.78 -15.19 25.30
N ALA A 195 -12.56 -15.46 26.33
CA ALA A 195 -12.54 -14.68 27.58
C ALA A 195 -11.33 -15.08 28.45
N GLY A 196 -10.13 -14.98 27.89
CA GLY A 196 -8.87 -15.26 28.56
C GLY A 196 -7.82 -14.22 28.16
N ASN A 197 -7.73 -13.14 28.94
CA ASN A 197 -6.56 -12.27 29.12
C ASN A 197 -6.09 -11.34 27.99
N GLU A 198 -6.87 -10.97 27.01
CA GLU A 198 -6.53 -9.80 26.21
C GLU A 198 -7.64 -8.75 26.26
N LYS A 199 -7.26 -7.50 26.56
CA LYS A 199 -8.14 -6.32 26.64
C LYS A 199 -8.61 -5.87 25.25
N GLY A 200 -9.27 -6.75 24.51
CA GLY A 200 -9.96 -6.43 23.27
C GLY A 200 -11.44 -6.19 23.55
N VAL A 201 -12.00 -5.09 23.11
CA VAL A 201 -13.44 -4.87 23.12
C VAL A 201 -14.07 -5.88 22.15
N ALA A 202 -14.94 -6.78 22.67
CA ALA A 202 -15.66 -7.73 21.81
C ALA A 202 -16.55 -6.95 20.84
N LEU A 203 -16.33 -7.13 19.54
CA LEU A 203 -17.19 -6.57 18.51
C LEU A 203 -18.47 -7.40 18.38
N PRO A 204 -19.63 -6.77 18.09
CA PRO A 204 -20.82 -7.50 17.69
C PRO A 204 -20.54 -8.40 16.51
N ASN A 205 -21.14 -9.59 16.48
CA ASN A 205 -20.92 -10.61 15.43
C ASN A 205 -20.99 -10.00 14.02
N GLY A 206 -19.91 -10.18 13.25
CA GLY A 206 -19.80 -9.71 11.86
C GLY A 206 -19.49 -8.23 11.67
N SER A 207 -19.43 -7.42 12.74
CA SER A 207 -19.01 -6.02 12.67
C SER A 207 -17.51 -5.92 12.39
N ALA A 208 -17.09 -4.79 11.84
CA ALA A 208 -15.67 -4.51 11.61
C ALA A 208 -15.30 -3.11 12.13
N TYR A 209 -14.06 -3.00 12.60
CA TYR A 209 -13.39 -1.72 12.71
C TYR A 209 -12.90 -1.33 11.30
N VAL A 210 -13.38 -0.21 10.80
CA VAL A 210 -12.93 0.37 9.53
C VAL A 210 -12.21 1.66 9.83
N THR A 211 -10.94 1.72 9.43
CA THR A 211 -10.10 2.89 9.58
C THR A 211 -9.96 3.57 8.22
N VAL A 212 -10.17 4.88 8.20
CA VAL A 212 -10.14 5.69 6.98
C VAL A 212 -9.21 6.89 7.15
N ALA A 213 -8.62 7.34 6.04
CA ALA A 213 -7.77 8.53 6.00
C ALA A 213 -8.60 9.76 5.61
N LEU A 214 -8.59 10.78 6.46
CA LEU A 214 -9.36 12.02 6.29
C LEU A 214 -8.54 13.24 6.70
N SER A 215 -8.88 14.41 6.14
CA SER A 215 -8.42 15.68 6.71
C SER A 215 -9.09 15.90 8.08
N ASP A 216 -8.52 16.75 8.93
CA ASP A 216 -9.05 17.09 10.25
C ASP A 216 -10.51 17.58 10.19
N ALA A 217 -10.81 18.47 9.24
CA ALA A 217 -12.16 19.00 9.03
C ALA A 217 -13.17 17.91 8.62
N ASN A 218 -12.75 16.98 7.76
CA ASN A 218 -13.60 15.88 7.30
C ASN A 218 -13.75 14.80 8.39
N ALA A 219 -12.70 14.55 9.16
CA ALA A 219 -12.75 13.66 10.31
C ALA A 219 -13.77 14.13 11.34
N ALA A 220 -13.77 15.44 11.68
CA ALA A 220 -14.75 16.01 12.61
C ALA A 220 -16.20 15.81 12.17
N LYS A 221 -16.50 16.04 10.86
CA LYS A 221 -17.85 15.82 10.32
C LYS A 221 -18.22 14.33 10.29
N MET A 222 -17.26 13.46 9.99
CA MET A 222 -17.50 12.02 9.97
C MET A 222 -17.75 11.46 11.37
N VAL A 223 -17.01 11.95 12.38
CA VAL A 223 -17.26 11.63 13.78
C VAL A 223 -18.68 12.09 14.19
N PHE A 224 -19.08 13.29 13.80
CA PHE A 224 -20.45 13.76 14.04
C PHE A 224 -21.48 12.83 13.39
N GLY A 225 -21.25 12.41 12.14
CA GLY A 225 -22.11 11.47 11.42
C GLY A 225 -22.18 10.08 12.08
N ALA A 226 -21.08 9.66 12.73
CA ALA A 226 -21.03 8.38 13.46
C ALA A 226 -21.76 8.44 14.82
N GLU A 227 -21.64 9.58 15.54
CA GLU A 227 -22.22 9.74 16.88
C GLU A 227 -23.74 10.00 16.83
N PHE A 228 -24.18 10.84 15.88
CA PHE A 228 -25.57 11.30 15.80
C PHE A 228 -26.37 10.68 14.66
N GLY A 229 -25.74 9.86 13.84
CA GLY A 229 -26.34 9.23 12.68
C GLY A 229 -25.88 7.79 12.51
N THR A 230 -25.89 7.36 11.26
CA THR A 230 -25.49 6.03 10.85
C THR A 230 -24.68 6.13 9.58
N LEU A 231 -23.45 5.64 9.60
CA LEU A 231 -22.56 5.65 8.43
C LEU A 231 -22.77 4.42 7.55
N TRP A 232 -22.68 4.63 6.24
CA TRP A 232 -22.70 3.60 5.20
C TRP A 232 -21.55 3.83 4.23
N LEU A 233 -20.88 2.76 3.85
CA LEU A 233 -19.78 2.81 2.90
C LEU A 233 -20.19 2.14 1.58
N SER A 234 -19.81 2.75 0.48
CA SER A 234 -19.96 2.21 -0.86
C SER A 234 -18.60 2.17 -1.53
N LYS A 235 -18.18 1.00 -2.00
CA LYS A 235 -16.89 0.84 -2.69
C LYS A 235 -16.90 1.50 -4.05
N GLN A 236 -15.93 2.34 -4.31
CA GLN A 236 -15.70 2.97 -5.60
C GLN A 236 -14.74 2.14 -6.45
N THR A 237 -14.86 2.31 -7.74
CA THR A 237 -13.91 1.81 -8.75
C THR A 237 -13.42 2.99 -9.58
N ASP A 238 -12.37 2.81 -10.36
CA ASP A 238 -11.84 3.85 -11.26
C ASP A 238 -12.90 4.38 -12.27
N LYS A 239 -13.96 3.60 -12.49
CA LYS A 239 -15.05 3.94 -13.41
C LYS A 239 -16.31 4.48 -12.70
N THR A 240 -16.27 4.65 -11.38
CA THR A 240 -17.41 5.16 -10.63
C THR A 240 -17.68 6.61 -11.03
N THR A 241 -18.88 6.90 -11.53
CA THR A 241 -19.32 8.27 -11.78
C THR A 241 -19.59 8.95 -10.45
N LYS A 242 -18.93 10.08 -10.21
CA LYS A 242 -19.11 10.89 -9.02
C LYS A 242 -20.11 11.97 -9.30
N SER A 243 -21.09 12.11 -8.44
CA SER A 243 -22.09 13.17 -8.46
C SER A 243 -22.29 13.66 -7.03
N ASP A 244 -22.87 14.81 -6.90
CA ASP A 244 -23.26 15.40 -5.61
C ASP A 244 -24.80 15.38 -5.54
N PRO A 245 -25.38 14.21 -5.18
CA PRO A 245 -26.82 14.08 -5.15
C PRO A 245 -27.40 14.94 -4.02
N PRO A 246 -28.61 15.48 -4.20
CA PRO A 246 -29.29 16.20 -3.14
C PRO A 246 -29.55 15.29 -1.95
N THR A 247 -29.60 15.88 -0.75
CA THR A 247 -29.99 15.17 0.47
C THR A 247 -31.32 14.44 0.27
N THR A 248 -31.34 13.15 0.52
CA THR A 248 -32.51 12.29 0.26
C THR A 248 -33.33 12.11 1.52
N ASN A 249 -34.63 12.32 1.44
CA ASN A 249 -35.62 12.03 2.49
C ASN A 249 -36.79 11.22 1.88
N PHE A 250 -37.81 10.90 2.67
CA PHE A 250 -38.97 10.17 2.18
C PHE A 250 -39.63 10.80 0.97
N GLY A 251 -39.70 12.14 0.88
CA GLY A 251 -40.28 12.83 -0.29
C GLY A 251 -39.43 12.68 -1.54
N GLY A 252 -38.12 12.57 -1.42
CA GLY A 252 -37.17 12.37 -2.51
C GLY A 252 -37.10 10.94 -3.05
N LEU A 253 -37.62 9.94 -2.31
CA LEU A 253 -37.65 8.55 -2.75
C LEU A 253 -38.81 8.24 -3.71
N VAL A 254 -39.81 9.11 -3.80
CA VAL A 254 -41.07 8.88 -4.55
C VAL A 254 -41.18 9.77 -5.80
N GLN A 255 -40.10 10.44 -6.21
CA GLN A 255 -40.03 11.26 -7.43
C GLN A 255 -39.51 10.49 -8.62
#